data_0e55b5d85c7de4d92f1e4276dcf3e8db
#
_entry.id   0e55b5d85c7de4d92f1e4276dcf3e8db
#
_cell.length_a   1.000
_cell.length_b   1.000
_cell.length_c   1.000
_cell.angle_alpha   90.00
_cell.angle_beta   90.00
_cell.angle_gamma   90.00
#
_symmetry.space_group_name_H-M   'P 1'
#
loop_
_entity.id
_entity.type
_entity.pdbx_description
1 polymer ?
#
loop_
_entity_poly.entity_id
_entity_poly.type
_entity_poly.pdbx_seq_one_letter_code
_entity_poly.pdbx_strand_id
1 'polypeptide(L)'
;MTEFELIQGLRNGDEAAFKYLVDTYKDRVFNTAIGIVQNAEDAEDVAQEVFIQVFRSIQNFKAESKLSTWIYRITTTRALDLLRSRKSKKRFGIIQRLFGAVSYTHLRAHETDSYL
;
A
#
# COMPACT_ATOMS: atom_id res chain seq x y z
N MET A 1 -14.86 10.71 -18.32
CA MET A 1 -14.84 9.23 -18.34
C MET A 1 -15.72 8.73 -17.19
N THR A 2 -16.61 7.82 -17.48
CA THR A 2 -17.45 7.22 -16.43
C THR A 2 -16.64 6.16 -15.68
N GLU A 3 -17.12 5.79 -14.49
CA GLU A 3 -16.46 4.72 -13.72
C GLU A 3 -16.44 3.42 -14.52
N PHE A 4 -17.53 3.11 -15.21
CA PHE A 4 -17.59 1.91 -16.05
C PHE A 4 -16.51 1.94 -17.13
N GLU A 5 -16.39 3.05 -17.84
CA GLU A 5 -15.38 3.20 -18.88
C GLU A 5 -13.98 3.07 -18.32
N LEU A 6 -13.74 3.65 -17.16
CA LEU A 6 -12.45 3.57 -16.50
C LEU A 6 -12.09 2.13 -16.16
N ILE A 7 -13.02 1.41 -15.57
CA ILE A 7 -12.80 0.01 -15.20
C ILE A 7 -12.50 -0.84 -16.45
N GLN A 8 -13.27 -0.64 -17.51
CA GLN A 8 -13.05 -1.39 -18.75
C GLN A 8 -11.68 -1.07 -19.34
N GLY A 9 -11.29 0.20 -19.35
CA GLY A 9 -9.98 0.60 -19.84
C GLY A 9 -8.85 -0.02 -19.02
N LEU A 10 -8.99 -0.03 -17.71
CA LEU A 10 -7.99 -0.64 -16.83
C LEU A 10 -7.88 -2.15 -17.08
N ARG A 11 -9.00 -2.82 -17.26
CA ARG A 11 -9.03 -4.25 -17.55
C ARG A 11 -8.37 -4.58 -18.88
N ASN A 12 -8.47 -3.66 -19.83
CA ASN A 12 -7.86 -3.83 -21.14
C ASN A 12 -6.38 -3.41 -21.17
N GLY A 13 -5.84 -2.92 -20.06
CA GLY A 13 -4.46 -2.48 -20.02
C GLY A 13 -4.23 -1.15 -20.70
N ASP A 14 -5.25 -0.32 -20.81
CA ASP A 14 -5.18 0.98 -21.48
C ASP A 14 -4.39 1.98 -20.64
N GLU A 15 -3.30 2.49 -21.17
CA GLU A 15 -2.46 3.46 -20.48
C GLU A 15 -3.20 4.75 -20.16
N ALA A 16 -4.09 5.19 -21.02
CA ALA A 16 -4.86 6.40 -20.80
C ALA A 16 -5.79 6.22 -19.60
N ALA A 17 -6.38 5.04 -19.46
CA ALA A 17 -7.22 4.73 -18.31
C ALA A 17 -6.40 4.72 -17.02
N PHE A 18 -5.22 4.13 -17.04
CA PHE A 18 -4.35 4.10 -15.89
C PHE A 18 -3.92 5.51 -15.47
N LYS A 19 -3.54 6.34 -16.44
CA LYS A 19 -3.17 7.72 -16.16
C LYS A 19 -4.34 8.49 -15.55
N TYR A 20 -5.53 8.29 -16.09
CA TYR A 20 -6.73 8.94 -15.55
C TYR A 20 -6.98 8.50 -14.10
N LEU A 21 -6.81 7.23 -13.82
CA LEU A 21 -6.96 6.69 -12.47
C LEU A 21 -6.00 7.38 -11.50
N VAL A 22 -4.73 7.41 -11.84
CA VAL A 22 -3.71 8.02 -10.99
C VAL A 22 -4.02 9.49 -10.78
N ASP A 23 -4.26 10.23 -11.86
CA ASP A 23 -4.53 11.67 -11.76
C ASP A 23 -5.76 11.98 -10.92
N THR A 24 -6.77 11.12 -10.98
CA THR A 24 -8.01 11.33 -10.23
C THR A 24 -7.85 11.00 -8.75
N TYR A 25 -7.12 9.95 -8.42
CA TYR A 25 -7.10 9.41 -7.06
C TYR A 25 -5.82 9.65 -6.28
N LYS A 26 -4.77 10.16 -6.91
CA LYS A 26 -3.46 10.28 -6.24
C LYS A 26 -3.50 11.08 -4.96
N ASP A 27 -4.23 12.19 -4.94
CA ASP A 27 -4.27 13.04 -3.76
C ASP A 27 -5.03 12.37 -2.62
N ARG A 28 -6.12 11.70 -2.93
CA ARG A 28 -6.90 10.98 -1.91
C ARG A 28 -6.10 9.83 -1.33
N VAL A 29 -5.42 9.09 -2.19
CA VAL A 29 -4.59 7.96 -1.75
C VAL A 29 -3.46 8.48 -0.87
N PHE A 30 -2.75 9.52 -1.32
CA PHE A 30 -1.67 10.10 -0.54
C PHE A 30 -2.16 10.61 0.81
N ASN A 31 -3.27 11.36 0.82
CA ASN A 31 -3.80 11.92 2.05
C ASN A 31 -4.26 10.86 3.04
N THR A 32 -4.86 9.79 2.55
CA THR A 32 -5.24 8.66 3.39
C THR A 32 -4.01 7.99 3.97
N ALA A 33 -3.01 7.76 3.13
CA ALA A 33 -1.79 7.09 3.56
C ALA A 33 -1.03 7.93 4.59
N ILE A 34 -0.87 9.23 4.34
CA ILE A 34 -0.09 10.06 5.26
C ILE A 34 -0.78 10.21 6.62
N GLY A 35 -2.11 10.16 6.63
CA GLY A 35 -2.86 10.16 7.88
C GLY A 35 -2.55 8.95 8.75
N ILE A 36 -2.15 7.85 8.14
CA ILE A 36 -1.84 6.61 8.86
C ILE A 36 -0.34 6.52 9.17
N VAL A 37 0.51 6.71 8.16
CA VAL A 37 1.95 6.50 8.34
C VAL A 37 2.70 7.72 8.86
N GLN A 38 2.14 8.91 8.72
CA GLN A 38 2.65 10.18 9.25
C GLN A 38 4.07 10.52 8.76
N ASN A 39 4.37 10.13 7.53
CA ASN A 39 5.65 10.39 6.90
C ASN A 39 5.43 10.49 5.41
N ALA A 40 5.88 11.59 4.80
CA ALA A 40 5.58 11.85 3.40
C ALA A 40 6.22 10.84 2.44
N GLU A 41 7.46 10.44 2.71
CA GLU A 41 8.13 9.44 1.86
C GLU A 41 7.42 8.10 1.92
N ASP A 42 7.00 7.69 3.10
CA ASP A 42 6.26 6.45 3.27
C ASP A 42 4.90 6.53 2.60
N ALA A 43 4.23 7.66 2.70
CA ALA A 43 2.94 7.84 2.06
C ALA A 43 3.05 7.76 0.54
N GLU A 44 4.12 8.30 -0.03
CA GLU A 44 4.37 8.16 -1.47
C GLU A 44 4.63 6.72 -1.87
N ASP A 45 5.40 6.00 -1.07
CA ASP A 45 5.65 4.58 -1.33
C ASP A 45 4.35 3.79 -1.28
N VAL A 46 3.51 4.06 -0.29
CA VAL A 46 2.19 3.42 -0.18
C VAL A 46 1.34 3.75 -1.40
N ALA A 47 1.32 5.02 -1.82
CA ALA A 47 0.51 5.42 -2.97
C ALA A 47 0.94 4.68 -4.24
N GLN A 48 2.22 4.55 -4.48
CA GLN A 48 2.71 3.79 -5.63
C GLN A 48 2.29 2.33 -5.56
N GLU A 49 2.44 1.71 -4.40
CA GLU A 49 2.03 0.33 -4.19
C GLU A 49 0.54 0.14 -4.42
N VAL A 50 -0.26 1.09 -3.97
CA VAL A 50 -1.71 1.04 -4.15
C VAL A 50 -2.07 1.01 -5.63
N PHE A 51 -1.48 1.89 -6.43
CA PHE A 51 -1.81 1.94 -7.85
C PHE A 51 -1.31 0.70 -8.59
N ILE A 52 -0.15 0.18 -8.22
CA ILE A 52 0.34 -1.08 -8.77
C ILE A 52 -0.65 -2.19 -8.45
N GLN A 53 -1.12 -2.25 -7.22
CA GLN A 53 -2.07 -3.29 -6.83
C GLN A 53 -3.41 -3.15 -7.54
N VAL A 54 -3.90 -1.92 -7.69
CA VAL A 54 -5.13 -1.67 -8.43
C VAL A 54 -4.99 -2.22 -9.84
N PHE A 55 -3.90 -1.89 -10.50
CA PHE A 55 -3.66 -2.34 -11.88
C PHE A 55 -3.62 -3.86 -11.97
N ARG A 56 -2.93 -4.51 -11.04
CA ARG A 56 -2.81 -5.97 -11.02
C ARG A 56 -4.11 -6.68 -10.69
N SER A 57 -4.94 -6.06 -9.83
CA SER A 57 -6.11 -6.72 -9.26
C SER A 57 -7.42 -6.32 -9.92
N ILE A 58 -7.38 -5.39 -10.88
CA ILE A 58 -8.61 -4.87 -11.47
C ILE A 58 -9.47 -5.98 -12.13
N GLN A 59 -8.83 -7.03 -12.60
CA GLN A 59 -9.56 -8.15 -13.20
C GLN A 59 -10.45 -8.86 -12.17
N ASN A 60 -10.08 -8.79 -10.90
CA ASN A 60 -10.82 -9.43 -9.81
C ASN A 60 -11.82 -8.49 -9.15
N PHE A 61 -11.83 -7.23 -9.54
CA PHE A 61 -12.78 -6.28 -8.98
C PHE A 61 -14.18 -6.59 -9.50
N LYS A 62 -15.09 -6.85 -8.57
CA LYS A 62 -16.43 -7.31 -8.94
C LYS A 62 -17.48 -6.21 -9.02
N ALA A 63 -17.08 -4.97 -8.81
CA ALA A 63 -17.97 -3.82 -8.84
C ALA A 63 -19.14 -3.93 -7.84
N GLU A 64 -18.95 -4.65 -6.76
CA GLU A 64 -19.91 -4.73 -5.66
C GLU A 64 -19.87 -3.48 -4.78
N SER A 65 -18.81 -2.69 -4.92
CA SER A 65 -18.66 -1.40 -4.26
C SER A 65 -18.17 -0.40 -5.30
N LYS A 66 -18.14 0.86 -4.92
CA LYS A 66 -17.55 1.89 -5.79
C LYS A 66 -16.05 1.65 -5.91
N LEU A 67 -15.49 2.04 -7.05
CA LEU A 67 -14.06 1.96 -7.27
C LEU A 67 -13.31 2.73 -6.19
N SER A 68 -13.78 3.92 -5.82
CA SER A 68 -13.16 4.72 -4.78
C SER A 68 -13.09 3.99 -3.44
N THR A 69 -14.13 3.26 -3.08
CA THR A 69 -14.17 2.49 -1.84
C THR A 69 -13.14 1.37 -1.87
N TRP A 70 -13.03 0.70 -3.00
CA TRP A 70 -12.07 -0.38 -3.18
C TRP A 70 -10.64 0.15 -3.06
N ILE A 71 -10.36 1.27 -3.72
CA ILE A 71 -9.05 1.91 -3.64
C ILE A 71 -8.74 2.34 -2.20
N TYR A 72 -9.72 2.88 -1.50
CA TYR A 72 -9.56 3.29 -0.11
C TYR A 72 -9.17 2.10 0.78
N ARG A 73 -9.83 0.96 0.58
CA ARG A 73 -9.51 -0.25 1.36
C ARG A 73 -8.09 -0.72 1.10
N ILE A 74 -7.68 -0.71 -0.16
CA ILE A 74 -6.30 -1.09 -0.51
C ILE A 74 -5.32 -0.13 0.15
N THR A 75 -5.61 1.17 0.12
CA THR A 75 -4.74 2.19 0.70
C THR A 75 -4.59 2.00 2.20
N THR A 76 -5.70 1.82 2.91
CA THR A 76 -5.64 1.65 4.37
C THR A 76 -4.90 0.36 4.74
N THR A 77 -5.14 -0.71 4.01
CA THR A 77 -4.45 -1.98 4.27
C THR A 77 -2.95 -1.83 4.08
N ARG A 78 -2.52 -1.24 2.98
CA ARG A 78 -1.10 -1.06 2.69
C ARG A 78 -0.43 -0.13 3.70
N ALA A 79 -1.10 0.97 4.06
CA ALA A 79 -0.55 1.91 5.03
C ALA A 79 -0.43 1.27 6.40
N LEU A 80 -1.43 0.53 6.83
CA LEU A 80 -1.38 -0.16 8.12
C LEU A 80 -0.30 -1.24 8.15
N ASP A 81 -0.12 -1.95 7.05
CA ASP A 81 0.93 -2.97 6.95
C ASP A 81 2.31 -2.33 7.10
N LEU A 82 2.52 -1.20 6.45
CA LEU A 82 3.80 -0.50 6.58
C LEU A 82 4.01 -0.02 8.00
N LEU A 83 2.99 0.54 8.62
CA LEU A 83 3.07 1.03 9.99
C LEU A 83 3.40 -0.10 10.97
N ARG A 84 2.76 -1.25 10.83
CA ARG A 84 3.03 -2.42 11.66
C ARG A 84 4.46 -2.91 11.47
N SER A 85 4.93 -2.95 10.26
CA SER A 85 6.29 -3.34 9.94
C SER A 85 7.30 -2.43 10.65
N ARG A 86 7.08 -1.12 10.63
CA ARG A 86 7.96 -0.16 11.28
C ARG A 86 7.96 -0.30 12.79
N LYS A 87 6.79 -0.53 13.38
CA LYS A 87 6.69 -0.78 14.83
C LYS A 87 7.46 -2.03 15.21
N SER A 88 7.34 -3.07 14.41
CA SER A 88 8.06 -4.32 14.63
C SER A 88 9.57 -4.09 14.59
N LYS A 89 10.06 -3.32 13.63
CA LYS A 89 11.48 -3.00 13.52
C LYS A 89 11.97 -2.19 14.70
N LYS A 90 11.20 -1.23 15.17
CA LYS A 90 11.56 -0.45 16.36
C LYS A 90 11.68 -1.33 17.58
N ARG A 91 10.69 -2.20 17.79
CA ARG A 91 10.71 -3.12 18.92
C ARG A 91 11.93 -4.02 18.87
N PHE A 92 12.22 -4.52 17.69
CA PHE A 92 13.37 -5.37 17.47
C PHE A 92 14.68 -4.63 17.78
N GLY A 93 14.80 -3.38 17.33
CA GLY A 93 15.97 -2.58 17.59
C GLY A 93 16.22 -2.33 19.07
N ILE A 94 15.14 -2.14 19.83
CA ILE A 94 15.24 -1.96 21.29
C ILE A 94 15.71 -3.24 21.96
N ILE A 95 15.12 -4.37 21.58
CA ILE A 95 15.51 -5.67 22.11
C ILE A 95 16.98 -5.95 21.83
N GLN A 96 17.41 -5.67 20.62
CA GLN A 96 18.78 -5.90 20.23
C GLN A 96 19.76 -5.06 21.06
N ARG A 97 19.41 -3.82 21.32
CA ARG A 97 20.24 -2.95 22.15
C ARG A 97 20.34 -3.44 23.60
N LEU A 98 19.25 -4.00 24.11
CA LEU A 98 19.20 -4.49 25.50
C LEU A 98 19.93 -5.81 25.67
N PHE A 99 19.84 -6.70 24.70
CA PHE A 99 20.33 -8.06 24.83
C PHE A 99 21.56 -8.36 23.97
N GLY A 100 22.08 -7.38 23.32
CA GLY A 100 23.29 -7.52 22.51
C GLY A 100 23.04 -8.16 21.16
N ALA A 101 24.13 -8.45 20.45
CA ALA A 101 24.08 -8.86 19.06
C ALA A 101 23.84 -10.36 18.84
N VAL A 102 23.67 -11.11 19.90
CA VAL A 102 23.62 -12.57 19.81
C VAL A 102 22.53 -13.06 18.87
N SER A 103 21.36 -12.47 18.93
CA SER A 103 20.22 -12.89 18.13
C SER A 103 20.09 -12.16 16.81
N TYR A 104 21.02 -11.34 16.49
CA TYR A 104 20.94 -10.42 15.39
C TYR A 104 20.61 -11.10 14.04
N THR A 105 21.30 -12.15 13.73
CA THR A 105 21.18 -12.83 12.45
C THR A 105 19.81 -13.48 12.29
N HIS A 106 19.33 -14.11 13.31
CA HIS A 106 18.01 -14.75 13.28
C HIS A 106 16.90 -13.75 13.05
N LEU A 107 16.98 -12.65 13.77
CA LEU A 107 15.92 -11.67 13.73
C LEU A 107 15.79 -11.00 12.39
N ARG A 108 16.89 -10.85 11.70
CA ARG A 108 16.85 -10.27 10.38
C ARG A 108 16.10 -11.12 9.39
N ALA A 109 16.28 -12.42 9.44
CA ALA A 109 15.57 -13.35 8.58
C ALA A 109 14.08 -13.35 8.92
N HIS A 110 13.78 -13.34 10.20
CA HIS A 110 12.41 -13.31 10.67
C HIS A 110 11.67 -12.06 10.19
N GLU A 111 12.35 -10.94 10.22
CA GLU A 111 11.76 -9.69 9.82
C GLU A 111 11.20 -9.72 8.41
N THR A 112 11.84 -10.44 7.51
CA THR A 112 11.40 -10.56 6.13
C THR A 112 10.02 -11.18 6.03
N ASP A 113 9.70 -12.09 6.92
CA ASP A 113 8.46 -12.85 6.87
C ASP A 113 7.32 -12.23 7.65
N SER A 114 7.63 -11.34 8.56
CA SER A 114 6.70 -10.95 9.60
C SER A 114 5.46 -10.21 9.13
N TYR A 115 5.46 -9.65 7.93
CA TYR A 115 4.30 -8.90 7.45
C TYR A 115 3.81 -9.36 6.10
N LEU A 116 4.13 -10.54 5.76
CA LEU A 116 3.55 -11.15 4.59
C LEU A 116 2.36 -12.00 4.95
#